data_72152c33c63a0e570a5fb4d5a71c464c
#
_entry.id   72152c33c63a0e570a5fb4d5a71c464c
#
_cell.length_a   1.000
_cell.length_b   1.000
_cell.length_c   1.000
_cell.angle_alpha   90.00
_cell.angle_beta   90.00
_cell.angle_gamma   90.00
#
_symmetry.space_group_name_H-M   'P 1'
#
loop_
_entity.id
_entity.type
_entity.pdbx_description
1 polymer ?
#
loop_
_entity_poly.entity_id
_entity_poly.type
_entity_poly.pdbx_seq_one_letter_code
_entity_poly.pdbx_strand_id
1 'polypeptide(L)'
;MPKATWNGAVIAESDATVIVEGNHYFPAAGVNPAHLRAGATRTVCGWKGTASYHDVIVGDAVNKDAAWFYPDPKDAAKQIAGRIAFWKGVQVEV
;
A
#
# COMPACT_ATOMS: atom_id res chain seq x y z
N MET A 1 -2.53 16.73 2.05
CA MET A 1 -2.23 15.45 2.70
C MET A 1 -2.64 14.31 1.77
N PRO A 2 -1.71 13.51 1.30
CA PRO A 2 -2.04 12.34 0.48
C PRO A 2 -3.05 11.42 1.17
N LYS A 3 -4.02 10.95 0.38
CA LYS A 3 -5.13 10.15 0.89
C LYS A 3 -5.46 9.06 -0.13
N ALA A 4 -5.62 7.82 0.32
CA ALA A 4 -6.08 6.71 -0.48
C ALA A 4 -7.54 6.40 -0.13
N THR A 5 -8.39 6.33 -1.15
CA THR A 5 -9.82 6.05 -0.98
C THR A 5 -10.26 4.93 -1.90
N TRP A 6 -11.21 4.14 -1.43
CA TRP A 6 -11.84 3.10 -2.23
C TRP A 6 -13.23 2.80 -1.70
N ASN A 7 -14.17 2.64 -2.61
CA ASN A 7 -15.55 2.28 -2.28
C ASN A 7 -16.17 3.16 -1.19
N GLY A 8 -15.90 4.46 -1.27
CA GLY A 8 -16.43 5.46 -0.34
C GLY A 8 -15.72 5.56 1.00
N ALA A 9 -14.64 4.81 1.23
CA ALA A 9 -13.92 4.83 2.50
C ALA A 9 -12.50 5.36 2.32
N VAL A 10 -11.99 6.06 3.35
CA VAL A 10 -10.59 6.45 3.44
C VAL A 10 -9.80 5.26 3.97
N ILE A 11 -8.91 4.73 3.14
CA ILE A 11 -8.08 3.58 3.47
C ILE A 11 -6.81 4.01 4.18
N ALA A 12 -6.21 5.11 3.73
CA ALA A 12 -4.97 5.63 4.27
C ALA A 12 -4.90 7.15 4.10
N GLU A 13 -4.17 7.80 5.01
CA GLU A 13 -3.96 9.24 4.95
C GLU A 13 -2.69 9.61 5.72
N SER A 14 -1.79 10.38 5.10
CA SER A 14 -0.55 10.80 5.76
C SER A 14 0.17 11.88 4.96
N ASP A 15 0.77 12.85 5.64
CA ASP A 15 1.70 13.79 5.03
C ASP A 15 3.11 13.20 4.86
N ALA A 16 3.36 12.02 5.42
CA ALA A 16 4.67 11.40 5.47
C ALA A 16 4.85 10.29 4.43
N THR A 17 4.17 10.39 3.28
CA THR A 17 4.35 9.41 2.21
C THR A 17 5.72 9.59 1.54
N VAL A 18 6.26 8.49 1.04
CA VAL A 18 7.45 8.47 0.18
C VAL A 18 7.00 8.09 -1.22
N ILE A 19 7.44 8.84 -2.22
CA ILE A 19 7.06 8.59 -3.61
C ILE A 19 8.18 7.84 -4.31
N VAL A 20 7.85 6.67 -4.85
CA VAL A 20 8.78 5.86 -5.66
C VAL A 20 8.02 5.39 -6.90
N GLU A 21 8.58 5.65 -8.06
CA GLU A 21 7.99 5.29 -9.35
C GLU A 21 6.56 5.83 -9.52
N GLY A 22 6.31 7.03 -8.99
CA GLY A 22 4.98 7.66 -9.05
C GLY A 22 3.97 7.14 -8.03
N ASN A 23 4.32 6.17 -7.21
CA ASN A 23 3.44 5.64 -6.18
C ASN A 23 3.75 6.26 -4.82
N HIS A 24 2.70 6.66 -4.11
CA HIS A 24 2.81 7.08 -2.72
C HIS A 24 2.86 5.85 -1.83
N TYR A 25 3.92 5.72 -1.04
CA TYR A 25 4.05 4.69 -0.03
C TYR A 25 3.71 5.29 1.33
N PHE A 26 2.61 4.87 1.90
CA PHE A 26 2.09 5.38 3.17
C PHE A 26 2.77 4.69 4.34
N PRO A 27 3.15 5.43 5.40
CA PRO A 27 3.60 4.78 6.62
C PRO A 27 2.47 3.89 7.18
N ALA A 28 2.83 2.76 7.78
CA ALA A 28 1.83 1.83 8.32
C ALA A 28 0.87 2.51 9.30
N ALA A 29 1.37 3.45 10.11
CA ALA A 29 0.55 4.20 11.06
C ALA A 29 -0.52 5.07 10.38
N GLY A 30 -0.35 5.40 9.10
CA GLY A 30 -1.31 6.18 8.32
C GLY A 30 -2.37 5.34 7.62
N VAL A 31 -2.32 4.01 7.73
CA VAL A 31 -3.25 3.09 7.08
C VAL A 31 -4.21 2.52 8.11
N ASN A 32 -5.51 2.53 7.78
CA ASN A 32 -6.51 1.93 8.64
C ASN A 32 -6.47 0.40 8.50
N PRO A 33 -6.02 -0.34 9.53
CA PRO A 33 -5.88 -1.79 9.43
C PRO A 33 -7.21 -2.53 9.24
N ALA A 34 -8.34 -1.89 9.61
CA ALA A 34 -9.65 -2.48 9.40
C ALA A 34 -10.01 -2.63 7.91
N HIS A 35 -9.32 -1.88 7.03
CA HIS A 35 -9.53 -1.95 5.59
C HIS A 35 -8.48 -2.80 4.87
N LEU A 36 -7.64 -3.52 5.60
CA LEU A 36 -6.64 -4.42 5.04
C LEU A 36 -6.88 -5.85 5.49
N ARG A 37 -6.63 -6.78 4.58
CA ARG A 37 -6.64 -8.21 4.89
C ARG A 37 -5.40 -8.85 4.27
N ALA A 38 -4.64 -9.60 5.04
CA ALA A 38 -3.42 -10.23 4.56
C ALA A 38 -3.70 -11.15 3.37
N GLY A 39 -2.92 -11.01 2.31
CA GLY A 39 -2.97 -11.86 1.12
C GLY A 39 -1.80 -12.82 1.05
N ALA A 40 -1.88 -13.76 0.13
CA ALA A 40 -0.84 -14.77 -0.08
C ALA A 40 0.08 -14.46 -1.27
N THR A 41 -0.27 -13.46 -2.07
CA THR A 41 0.47 -13.11 -3.28
C THR A 41 1.84 -12.52 -2.92
N ARG A 42 2.86 -12.93 -3.67
CA ARG A 42 4.23 -12.39 -3.59
C ARG A 42 4.74 -12.16 -5.00
N THR A 43 5.44 -11.04 -5.20
CA THR A 43 6.10 -10.75 -6.47
C THR A 43 7.51 -10.25 -6.21
N VAL A 44 8.39 -10.39 -7.19
CA VAL A 44 9.79 -9.97 -7.06
C VAL A 44 10.06 -8.79 -7.98
N CYS A 45 10.62 -7.73 -7.41
CA CYS A 45 11.16 -6.60 -8.16
C CYS A 45 12.68 -6.65 -8.04
N GLY A 46 13.37 -6.61 -9.18
CA GLY A 46 14.82 -6.79 -9.20
C GLY A 46 15.60 -5.83 -8.31
N TRP A 47 15.16 -4.58 -8.17
CA TRP A 47 15.90 -3.60 -7.37
C TRP A 47 15.26 -3.32 -6.00
N LYS A 48 13.97 -3.61 -5.82
CA LYS A 48 13.27 -3.35 -4.55
C LYS A 48 13.22 -4.57 -3.63
N GLY A 49 13.15 -5.76 -4.18
CA GLY A 49 13.03 -7.00 -3.40
C GLY A 49 11.70 -7.69 -3.61
N THR A 50 11.23 -8.43 -2.59
CA THR A 50 9.97 -9.18 -2.67
C THR A 50 8.83 -8.38 -2.07
N ALA A 51 7.80 -8.13 -2.89
CA ALA A 51 6.58 -7.49 -2.46
C ALA A 51 5.60 -8.50 -1.88
N SER A 52 4.96 -8.11 -0.79
CA SER A 52 3.83 -8.82 -0.20
C SER A 52 2.56 -8.01 -0.44
N TYR A 53 1.41 -8.67 -0.52
CA TYR A 53 0.15 -8.02 -0.87
C TYR A 53 -0.89 -8.14 0.22
N HIS A 54 -1.74 -7.11 0.31
CA HIS A 54 -2.97 -7.14 1.10
C HIS A 54 -4.16 -6.92 0.17
N ASP A 55 -5.30 -7.49 0.55
CA ASP A 55 -6.58 -7.10 -0.03
C ASP A 55 -7.05 -5.84 0.67
N VAL A 56 -7.74 -4.97 -0.06
CA VAL A 56 -8.43 -3.82 0.51
C VAL A 56 -9.89 -4.22 0.69
N ILE A 57 -10.41 -4.05 1.91
CA ILE A 57 -11.78 -4.43 2.24
C ILE A 57 -12.57 -3.24 2.78
N VAL A 58 -13.82 -3.09 2.33
CA VAL A 58 -14.77 -2.11 2.83
C VAL A 58 -16.12 -2.80 2.94
N GLY A 59 -16.61 -3.01 4.15
CA GLY A 59 -17.81 -3.82 4.36
C GLY A 59 -17.63 -5.21 3.76
N ASP A 60 -18.54 -5.63 2.88
CA ASP A 60 -18.45 -6.91 2.19
C ASP A 60 -17.66 -6.86 0.89
N ALA A 61 -17.23 -5.68 0.47
CA ALA A 61 -16.49 -5.52 -0.78
C ALA A 61 -15.01 -5.83 -0.56
N VAL A 62 -14.45 -6.64 -1.45
CA VAL A 62 -13.04 -7.04 -1.41
C VAL A 62 -12.36 -6.65 -2.70
N ASN A 63 -11.26 -5.92 -2.60
CA ASN A 63 -10.39 -5.59 -3.72
C ASN A 63 -9.09 -6.38 -3.55
N LYS A 64 -9.02 -7.52 -4.24
CA LYS A 64 -7.93 -8.47 -4.04
C LYS A 64 -6.59 -7.90 -4.51
N ASP A 65 -5.57 -8.04 -3.65
CA ASP A 65 -4.19 -7.60 -3.93
C ASP A 65 -4.08 -6.11 -4.30
N ALA A 66 -4.97 -5.28 -3.76
CA ALA A 66 -4.99 -3.85 -4.10
C ALA A 66 -3.98 -3.01 -3.31
N ALA A 67 -3.28 -3.60 -2.36
CA ALA A 67 -2.21 -2.95 -1.61
C ALA A 67 -0.96 -3.82 -1.63
N TRP A 68 0.21 -3.19 -1.66
CA TRP A 68 1.47 -3.93 -1.57
C TRP A 68 2.46 -3.21 -0.67
N PHE A 69 3.43 -3.98 -0.17
CA PHE A 69 4.51 -3.44 0.66
C PHE A 69 5.73 -4.35 0.53
N TYR A 70 6.88 -3.80 0.87
CA TYR A 70 8.15 -4.54 0.89
C TYR A 70 8.59 -4.66 2.36
N PRO A 71 8.38 -5.83 3.01
CA PRO A 71 8.75 -5.97 4.42
C PRO A 71 10.27 -5.91 4.64
N ASP A 72 11.03 -6.35 3.63
CA ASP A 72 12.49 -6.38 3.71
C ASP A 72 13.08 -5.98 2.34
N PRO A 73 12.99 -4.70 1.96
CA PRO A 73 13.48 -4.26 0.66
C PRO A 73 15.01 -4.29 0.60
N LYS A 74 15.52 -4.35 -0.64
CA LYS A 74 16.95 -4.19 -0.88
C LYS A 74 17.40 -2.79 -0.47
N ASP A 75 18.70 -2.62 -0.21
CA ASP A 75 19.26 -1.36 0.27
C ASP A 75 18.87 -0.15 -0.57
N ALA A 76 18.80 -0.30 -1.88
CA ALA A 76 18.41 0.79 -2.79
C ALA A 76 16.98 1.29 -2.56
N ALA A 77 16.14 0.53 -1.87
CA ALA A 77 14.74 0.84 -1.61
C ALA A 77 14.40 0.88 -0.12
N LYS A 78 15.37 1.09 0.75
CA LYS A 78 15.16 1.09 2.21
C LYS A 78 14.11 2.09 2.67
N GLN A 79 13.95 3.21 1.98
CA GLN A 79 13.02 4.26 2.37
C GLN A 79 11.55 3.81 2.31
N ILE A 80 11.24 2.72 1.60
CA ILE A 80 9.87 2.20 1.52
C ILE A 80 9.62 0.99 2.42
N ALA A 81 10.59 0.60 3.25
CA ALA A 81 10.45 -0.56 4.13
C ALA A 81 9.16 -0.48 4.98
N GLY A 82 8.30 -1.48 4.88
CA GLY A 82 7.06 -1.58 5.63
C GLY A 82 5.98 -0.57 5.26
N ARG A 83 6.24 0.32 4.31
CA ARG A 83 5.25 1.30 3.83
C ARG A 83 4.35 0.64 2.79
N ILE A 84 3.11 1.13 2.69
CA ILE A 84 2.06 0.49 1.89
C ILE A 84 1.65 1.40 0.74
N ALA A 85 1.61 0.84 -0.46
CA ALA A 85 1.13 1.50 -1.67
C ALA A 85 -0.13 0.81 -2.20
N PHE A 86 -0.87 1.49 -3.06
CA PHE A 86 -2.18 1.05 -3.51
C PHE A 86 -2.33 1.15 -5.02
N TRP A 87 -3.18 0.31 -5.59
CA TRP A 87 -3.55 0.30 -7.02
C TRP A 87 -4.94 -0.31 -7.20
N LYS A 88 -5.27 -0.76 -8.40
CA LYS A 88 -6.52 -1.48 -8.72
C LYS A 88 -7.77 -0.72 -8.30
N GLY A 89 -7.86 0.53 -8.70
CA GLY A 89 -9.03 1.35 -8.45
C GLY A 89 -9.03 2.08 -7.12
N VAL A 90 -8.06 1.83 -6.24
CA VAL A 90 -7.84 2.68 -5.08
C VAL A 90 -7.31 4.01 -5.58
N GLN A 91 -7.99 5.10 -5.23
CA GLN A 91 -7.63 6.44 -5.67
C GLN A 91 -6.70 7.08 -4.66
N VAL A 92 -5.57 7.61 -5.12
CA VAL A 92 -4.63 8.32 -4.27
C VAL A 92 -4.61 9.79 -4.71
N GLU A 93 -5.00 10.68 -3.82
CA GLU A 93 -5.04 12.11 -4.07
C GLU A 93 -4.10 12.84 -3.11
N VAL A 94 -3.51 13.92 -3.61
CA VAL A 94 -2.59 14.74 -2.80
C VAL A 94 -3.33 15.89 -2.12
#